data_bbeba7d05424f757cb2b98444c2a2032
#
_entry.id   bbeba7d05424f757cb2b98444c2a2032
#
_cell.length_a   1.000
_cell.length_b   1.000
_cell.length_c   1.000
_cell.angle_alpha   90.00
_cell.angle_beta   90.00
_cell.angle_gamma   90.00
#
_symmetry.space_group_name_H-M   'P 1'
#
loop_
_entity.id
_entity.type
_entity.pdbx_description
1 polymer ?
#
loop_
_entity_poly.entity_id
_entity_poly.type
_entity_poly.pdbx_seq_one_letter_code
_entity_poly.pdbx_strand_id
1 'polypeptide(L)'
;MKFLHAADLHLDTPFVGVSNFSKELQSKLHDSTYQAAKKLFATALSEQVDFVILAGDIFDDTDSSLKAQMFLKDEFEKLNQANIKVYLIYGNHDYYRNNFAVVKFPENVTVFGSDVSTAELTCKDGQKVGLTGFSYDQQHINQAIVKNYPARGEYDYQIGILHAGVGDDNYAPFQISDLLSKGYDYWALGHIHKREIINQNPLIVYPGDIQGRNQNETSPKGFYLVSVDNGVTDLKFVKSSIYTWDKINLNVKEEETVDSLINKIKDFLRTPDTLLTLTINNAQKLDTDVLKTLQRNEILQHFEQIATESVLYKIYLKFNDNPQLAQIDQKYWDEAQKSIIDLNKIKDLDSKLYSSAIVRDHINEPDFLEHITEMIKNTINQKYTGE
;
A
#
# COMPACT_ATOMS: atom_id res chain seq x y z
N MET A 1 18.28 -19.30 13.68
CA MET A 1 17.87 -19.08 12.28
C MET A 1 17.57 -17.64 11.99
N LYS A 2 17.63 -17.24 10.70
CA LYS A 2 17.23 -15.88 10.23
C LYS A 2 16.36 -16.01 8.98
N PHE A 3 15.34 -15.16 8.84
CA PHE A 3 14.54 -15.10 7.62
C PHE A 3 14.01 -13.69 7.34
N LEU A 4 13.60 -13.41 6.10
CA LEU A 4 12.87 -12.20 5.76
C LEU A 4 11.38 -12.51 5.67
N HIS A 5 10.57 -11.58 6.17
CA HIS A 5 9.13 -11.58 5.98
C HIS A 5 8.72 -10.31 5.25
N ALA A 6 8.26 -10.45 4.02
CA ALA A 6 7.69 -9.41 3.18
C ALA A 6 6.33 -9.85 2.63
N ALA A 7 5.51 -8.88 2.24
CA ALA A 7 4.22 -9.06 1.60
C ALA A 7 3.96 -7.87 0.68
N ASP A 8 2.89 -7.94 -0.10
CA ASP A 8 2.32 -6.81 -0.82
C ASP A 8 3.38 -6.08 -1.67
N LEU A 9 4.10 -6.85 -2.52
CA LEU A 9 5.13 -6.32 -3.41
C LEU A 9 4.51 -5.50 -4.55
N HIS A 10 3.35 -5.92 -5.04
CA HIS A 10 2.58 -5.30 -6.09
C HIS A 10 3.45 -4.83 -7.27
N LEU A 11 4.26 -5.72 -7.80
CA LEU A 11 5.05 -5.42 -9.00
C LEU A 11 4.13 -5.05 -10.16
N ASP A 12 4.54 -4.08 -10.96
CA ASP A 12 3.77 -3.48 -12.06
C ASP A 12 2.56 -2.62 -11.65
N THR A 13 2.44 -2.23 -10.37
CA THR A 13 1.33 -1.37 -9.96
C THR A 13 1.28 -0.07 -10.80
N PRO A 14 0.11 0.30 -11.34
CA PRO A 14 -0.08 1.60 -11.96
C PRO A 14 -0.25 2.64 -10.85
N PHE A 15 0.76 3.43 -10.53
CA PHE A 15 0.61 4.52 -9.57
C PHE A 15 -0.55 5.44 -9.99
N VAL A 16 -1.57 5.56 -9.14
CA VAL A 16 -2.78 6.35 -9.42
C VAL A 16 -2.51 7.83 -9.17
N GLY A 17 -3.10 8.72 -9.99
CA GLY A 17 -3.02 10.17 -9.81
C GLY A 17 -1.70 10.81 -10.24
N VAL A 18 -0.82 10.08 -10.94
CA VAL A 18 0.51 10.57 -11.40
C VAL A 18 0.55 10.96 -12.88
N SER A 19 -0.58 10.88 -13.58
CA SER A 19 -0.66 11.16 -15.04
C SER A 19 -0.23 12.58 -15.42
N ASN A 20 -0.31 13.53 -14.48
CA ASN A 20 0.11 14.92 -14.68
C ASN A 20 1.63 15.13 -14.54
N PHE A 21 2.35 14.17 -13.98
CA PHE A 21 3.79 14.30 -13.80
C PHE A 21 4.57 14.08 -15.09
N SER A 22 5.82 14.56 -15.10
CA SER A 22 6.73 14.27 -16.20
C SER A 22 6.86 12.75 -16.42
N LYS A 23 7.03 12.33 -17.68
CA LYS A 23 7.22 10.90 -18.01
C LYS A 23 8.41 10.29 -17.28
N GLU A 24 9.43 11.10 -16.98
CA GLU A 24 10.60 10.65 -16.22
C GLU A 24 10.22 10.31 -14.77
N LEU A 25 9.43 11.17 -14.10
CA LEU A 25 8.99 10.91 -12.73
C LEU A 25 8.02 9.72 -12.68
N GLN A 26 7.08 9.64 -13.64
CA GLN A 26 6.20 8.46 -13.77
C GLN A 26 7.02 7.17 -13.89
N SER A 27 8.04 7.15 -14.75
CA SER A 27 8.92 5.98 -14.90
C SER A 27 9.66 5.64 -13.61
N LYS A 28 10.18 6.63 -12.89
CA LYS A 28 10.85 6.43 -11.59
C LYS A 28 9.90 5.86 -10.54
N LEU A 29 8.65 6.34 -10.50
CA LEU A 29 7.62 5.80 -9.60
C LEU A 29 7.29 4.34 -9.94
N HIS A 30 7.05 4.02 -11.20
CA HIS A 30 6.82 2.64 -11.62
C HIS A 30 7.99 1.72 -11.30
N ASP A 31 9.23 2.20 -11.45
CA ASP A 31 10.41 1.40 -11.12
C ASP A 31 10.65 1.28 -9.60
N SER A 32 10.00 2.10 -8.78
CA SER A 32 10.24 2.12 -7.33
C SER A 32 9.87 0.80 -6.63
N THR A 33 8.81 0.10 -7.06
CA THR A 33 8.45 -1.22 -6.53
C THR A 33 9.51 -2.26 -6.83
N TYR A 34 10.07 -2.23 -8.04
CA TYR A 34 11.20 -3.10 -8.42
C TYR A 34 12.48 -2.79 -7.63
N GLN A 35 12.78 -1.51 -7.39
CA GLN A 35 13.94 -1.13 -6.59
C GLN A 35 13.76 -1.54 -5.12
N ALA A 36 12.55 -1.39 -4.57
CA ALA A 36 12.21 -1.87 -3.23
C ALA A 36 12.36 -3.40 -3.11
N ALA A 37 11.86 -4.14 -4.11
CA ALA A 37 12.03 -5.59 -4.18
C ALA A 37 13.51 -6.01 -4.35
N LYS A 38 14.31 -5.30 -5.16
CA LYS A 38 15.76 -5.53 -5.24
C LYS A 38 16.44 -5.38 -3.88
N LYS A 39 16.04 -4.36 -3.10
CA LYS A 39 16.59 -4.14 -1.76
C LYS A 39 16.22 -5.29 -0.81
N LEU A 40 15.01 -5.83 -0.91
CA LEU A 40 14.59 -7.02 -0.18
C LEU A 40 15.53 -8.20 -0.47
N PHE A 41 15.72 -8.57 -1.73
CA PHE A 41 16.53 -9.72 -2.12
C PHE A 41 18.03 -9.50 -1.84
N ALA A 42 18.53 -8.27 -2.05
CA ALA A 42 19.90 -7.92 -1.67
C ALA A 42 20.13 -8.03 -0.16
N THR A 43 19.13 -7.69 0.67
CA THR A 43 19.19 -7.87 2.11
C THR A 43 19.22 -9.36 2.49
N ALA A 44 18.43 -10.20 1.80
CA ALA A 44 18.48 -11.65 2.02
C ALA A 44 19.89 -12.22 1.80
N LEU A 45 20.54 -11.78 0.74
CA LEU A 45 21.91 -12.18 0.40
C LEU A 45 22.94 -11.66 1.42
N SER A 46 22.89 -10.38 1.76
CA SER A 46 23.88 -9.75 2.66
C SER A 46 23.75 -10.26 4.10
N GLU A 47 22.53 -10.51 4.59
CA GLU A 47 22.25 -11.07 5.92
C GLU A 47 22.40 -12.60 5.96
N GLN A 48 22.60 -13.23 4.80
CA GLN A 48 22.75 -14.68 4.65
C GLN A 48 21.62 -15.47 5.33
N VAL A 49 20.38 -15.02 5.10
CA VAL A 49 19.19 -15.63 5.73
C VAL A 49 19.03 -17.10 5.33
N ASP A 50 18.30 -17.87 6.12
CA ASP A 50 17.96 -19.25 5.79
C ASP A 50 16.90 -19.31 4.69
N PHE A 51 15.91 -18.40 4.75
CA PHE A 51 14.82 -18.31 3.78
C PHE A 51 14.17 -16.94 3.73
N VAL A 52 13.34 -16.74 2.71
CA VAL A 52 12.48 -15.56 2.50
C VAL A 52 11.02 -16.02 2.46
N ILE A 53 10.14 -15.31 3.14
CA ILE A 53 8.69 -15.46 3.07
C ILE A 53 8.12 -14.29 2.28
N LEU A 54 7.30 -14.60 1.27
CA LEU A 54 6.51 -13.65 0.50
C LEU A 54 5.02 -13.97 0.72
N ALA A 55 4.36 -13.15 1.55
CA ALA A 55 3.02 -13.45 2.07
C ALA A 55 1.89 -12.83 1.22
N GLY A 56 1.92 -13.06 -0.09
CA GLY A 56 0.87 -12.69 -1.05
C GLY A 56 1.01 -11.33 -1.68
N ASP A 57 0.17 -11.06 -2.69
CA ASP A 57 0.13 -9.86 -3.52
C ASP A 57 1.53 -9.50 -4.05
N ILE A 58 2.15 -10.46 -4.74
CA ILE A 58 3.46 -10.31 -5.36
C ILE A 58 3.36 -9.44 -6.61
N PHE A 59 2.28 -9.62 -7.36
CA PHE A 59 1.91 -8.83 -8.54
C PHE A 59 0.66 -8.00 -8.24
N ASP A 60 0.51 -6.87 -8.95
CA ASP A 60 -0.65 -5.98 -8.77
C ASP A 60 -1.92 -6.50 -9.44
N ASP A 61 -1.80 -7.39 -10.41
CA ASP A 61 -2.91 -7.99 -11.15
C ASP A 61 -2.62 -9.48 -11.44
N THR A 62 -3.69 -10.22 -11.71
CA THR A 62 -3.63 -11.62 -12.17
C THR A 62 -2.94 -11.79 -13.52
N ASP A 63 -2.94 -10.77 -14.38
CA ASP A 63 -2.23 -10.75 -15.66
C ASP A 63 -0.83 -10.11 -15.51
N SER A 64 -0.04 -10.67 -14.59
CA SER A 64 1.32 -10.20 -14.31
C SER A 64 2.19 -10.14 -15.57
N SER A 65 2.91 -9.03 -15.75
CA SER A 65 3.74 -8.85 -16.94
C SER A 65 4.90 -9.84 -16.99
N LEU A 66 5.35 -10.15 -18.21
CA LEU A 66 6.57 -10.95 -18.39
C LEU A 66 7.79 -10.27 -17.74
N LYS A 67 7.85 -8.93 -17.72
CA LYS A 67 8.89 -8.14 -17.03
C LYS A 67 8.96 -8.49 -15.56
N ALA A 68 7.81 -8.48 -14.86
CA ALA A 68 7.74 -8.77 -13.43
C ALA A 68 8.09 -10.23 -13.11
N GLN A 69 7.59 -11.18 -13.93
CA GLN A 69 7.91 -12.60 -13.76
C GLN A 69 9.40 -12.88 -13.98
N MET A 70 10.02 -12.32 -15.02
CA MET A 70 11.45 -12.47 -15.30
C MET A 70 12.31 -11.81 -14.22
N PHE A 71 11.91 -10.63 -13.73
CA PHE A 71 12.60 -9.97 -12.64
C PHE A 71 12.65 -10.86 -11.39
N LEU A 72 11.51 -11.43 -10.97
CA LEU A 72 11.48 -12.34 -9.81
C LEU A 72 12.31 -13.59 -10.05
N LYS A 73 12.23 -14.18 -11.24
CA LYS A 73 13.07 -15.34 -11.59
C LYS A 73 14.55 -15.03 -11.41
N ASP A 74 15.01 -13.89 -11.93
CA ASP A 74 16.41 -13.50 -11.84
C ASP A 74 16.86 -13.26 -10.38
N GLU A 75 16.00 -12.66 -9.56
CA GLU A 75 16.29 -12.47 -8.13
C GLU A 75 16.29 -13.82 -7.38
N PHE A 76 15.33 -14.71 -7.67
CA PHE A 76 15.28 -16.05 -7.06
C PHE A 76 16.45 -16.94 -7.48
N GLU A 77 16.97 -16.81 -8.70
CA GLU A 77 18.20 -17.49 -9.14
C GLU A 77 19.42 -17.05 -8.33
N LYS A 78 19.54 -15.75 -8.00
CA LYS A 78 20.61 -15.25 -7.11
C LYS A 78 20.50 -15.86 -5.72
N LEU A 79 19.26 -15.96 -5.17
CA LEU A 79 19.01 -16.62 -3.89
C LEU A 79 19.33 -18.11 -3.95
N ASN A 80 19.00 -18.78 -5.06
CA ASN A 80 19.31 -20.19 -5.28
C ASN A 80 20.81 -20.47 -5.26
N GLN A 81 21.60 -19.63 -5.93
CA GLN A 81 23.06 -19.70 -5.90
C GLN A 81 23.64 -19.52 -4.49
N ALA A 82 22.95 -18.78 -3.63
CA ALA A 82 23.32 -18.60 -2.23
C ALA A 82 22.70 -19.65 -1.28
N ASN A 83 22.01 -20.67 -1.79
CA ASN A 83 21.26 -21.68 -1.04
C ASN A 83 20.21 -21.09 -0.08
N ILE A 84 19.57 -19.98 -0.47
CA ILE A 84 18.46 -19.36 0.26
C ILE A 84 17.14 -19.84 -0.32
N LYS A 85 16.25 -20.38 0.50
CA LYS A 85 14.92 -20.84 0.08
C LYS A 85 13.92 -19.68 0.04
N VAL A 86 12.89 -19.81 -0.80
CA VAL A 86 11.79 -18.86 -0.89
C VAL A 86 10.48 -19.59 -0.72
N TYR A 87 9.65 -19.12 0.20
CA TYR A 87 8.29 -19.62 0.44
C TYR A 87 7.30 -18.53 0.08
N LEU A 88 6.46 -18.80 -0.91
CA LEU A 88 5.59 -17.84 -1.53
C LEU A 88 4.14 -18.32 -1.51
N ILE A 89 3.23 -17.46 -1.11
CA ILE A 89 1.80 -17.58 -1.37
C ILE A 89 1.36 -16.46 -2.32
N TYR A 90 0.30 -16.69 -3.09
CA TYR A 90 -0.42 -15.65 -3.82
C TYR A 90 -1.56 -15.09 -2.98
N GLY A 91 -1.87 -13.79 -3.15
CA GLY A 91 -2.96 -13.09 -2.48
C GLY A 91 -4.19 -12.92 -3.36
N ASN A 92 -4.98 -11.91 -3.07
CA ASN A 92 -6.23 -11.65 -3.78
C ASN A 92 -6.04 -10.88 -5.10
N HIS A 93 -4.93 -10.16 -5.28
CA HIS A 93 -4.60 -9.50 -6.55
C HIS A 93 -4.05 -10.49 -7.57
N ASP A 94 -3.20 -11.39 -7.14
CA ASP A 94 -2.45 -12.33 -7.98
C ASP A 94 -2.85 -13.80 -7.75
N TYR A 95 -4.12 -14.07 -7.46
CA TYR A 95 -4.58 -15.41 -7.09
C TYR A 95 -4.19 -16.50 -8.09
N TYR A 96 -3.90 -17.70 -7.56
CA TYR A 96 -3.37 -18.86 -8.27
C TYR A 96 -4.34 -19.37 -9.34
N ARG A 97 -3.85 -19.53 -10.58
CA ARG A 97 -4.56 -20.19 -11.69
C ARG A 97 -3.65 -21.27 -12.29
N ASN A 98 -4.21 -22.35 -12.78
CA ASN A 98 -3.46 -23.49 -13.33
C ASN A 98 -2.52 -23.17 -14.52
N ASN A 99 -2.50 -21.98 -15.07
CA ASN A 99 -1.61 -21.51 -16.14
C ASN A 99 -1.07 -20.10 -15.85
N PHE A 100 -1.01 -19.72 -14.58
CA PHE A 100 -0.70 -18.35 -14.17
C PHE A 100 0.74 -17.94 -14.49
N ALA A 101 1.71 -18.82 -14.30
CA ALA A 101 3.11 -18.47 -14.52
C ALA A 101 3.59 -18.97 -15.88
N VAL A 102 3.85 -18.04 -16.82
CA VAL A 102 4.55 -18.32 -18.07
C VAL A 102 6.03 -18.64 -17.78
N VAL A 103 6.56 -18.10 -16.67
CA VAL A 103 7.96 -18.25 -16.24
C VAL A 103 8.04 -19.24 -15.08
N LYS A 104 8.78 -20.31 -15.26
CA LYS A 104 9.06 -21.27 -14.17
C LYS A 104 10.13 -20.69 -13.24
N PHE A 105 9.82 -20.65 -11.96
CA PHE A 105 10.79 -20.28 -10.92
C PHE A 105 11.82 -21.39 -10.65
N PRO A 106 13.00 -21.05 -10.14
CA PRO A 106 14.04 -22.02 -9.79
C PRO A 106 13.62 -22.92 -8.61
N GLU A 107 14.35 -24.02 -8.41
CA GLU A 107 14.02 -25.10 -7.46
C GLU A 107 14.05 -24.72 -5.96
N ASN A 108 14.66 -23.58 -5.64
CA ASN A 108 14.66 -23.05 -4.27
C ASN A 108 13.34 -22.36 -3.89
N VAL A 109 12.40 -22.20 -4.83
CA VAL A 109 11.11 -21.55 -4.59
C VAL A 109 10.01 -22.58 -4.39
N THR A 110 9.37 -22.52 -3.23
CA THR A 110 8.16 -23.27 -2.92
C THR A 110 6.96 -22.30 -3.02
N VAL A 111 6.10 -22.52 -4.00
CA VAL A 111 4.83 -21.84 -4.14
C VAL A 111 3.75 -22.73 -3.55
N PHE A 112 3.04 -22.25 -2.52
CA PHE A 112 1.90 -22.97 -1.96
C PHE A 112 0.71 -22.94 -2.92
N GLY A 113 0.02 -24.07 -3.05
CA GLY A 113 -1.22 -24.16 -3.84
C GLY A 113 -2.44 -23.60 -3.10
N SER A 114 -3.64 -23.83 -3.66
CA SER A 114 -4.91 -23.40 -3.05
C SER A 114 -5.30 -24.20 -1.81
N ASP A 115 -4.79 -25.42 -1.66
CA ASP A 115 -4.96 -26.21 -0.44
C ASP A 115 -3.91 -25.84 0.60
N VAL A 116 -4.32 -25.78 1.87
CA VAL A 116 -3.39 -25.58 2.98
C VAL A 116 -2.40 -26.74 3.03
N SER A 117 -1.12 -26.44 3.00
CA SER A 117 -0.05 -27.42 3.06
C SER A 117 1.13 -26.93 3.91
N THR A 118 1.98 -27.87 4.36
CA THR A 118 3.17 -27.55 5.13
C THR A 118 4.41 -27.99 4.37
N ALA A 119 5.34 -27.05 4.20
CA ALA A 119 6.69 -27.32 3.72
C ALA A 119 7.64 -27.39 4.91
N GLU A 120 8.69 -28.23 4.78
CA GLU A 120 9.69 -28.44 5.82
C GLU A 120 11.05 -27.93 5.37
N LEU A 121 11.79 -27.34 6.29
CA LEU A 121 13.15 -26.87 6.09
C LEU A 121 14.01 -27.21 7.30
N THR A 122 15.25 -27.62 7.06
CA THR A 122 16.30 -27.62 8.09
C THR A 122 17.19 -26.42 7.85
N CYS A 123 17.23 -25.49 8.80
CA CYS A 123 18.04 -24.28 8.74
C CYS A 123 19.54 -24.59 8.91
N LYS A 124 20.39 -23.60 8.63
CA LYS A 124 21.87 -23.73 8.73
C LYS A 124 22.35 -24.09 10.13
N ASP A 125 21.60 -23.72 11.17
CA ASP A 125 21.88 -24.04 12.58
C ASP A 125 21.28 -25.39 13.04
N GLY A 126 20.67 -26.13 12.12
CA GLY A 126 20.07 -27.45 12.37
C GLY A 126 18.62 -27.43 12.86
N GLN A 127 18.02 -26.26 13.08
CA GLN A 127 16.60 -26.16 13.48
C GLN A 127 15.67 -26.67 12.36
N LYS A 128 14.69 -27.49 12.71
CA LYS A 128 13.62 -27.94 11.83
C LYS A 128 12.46 -26.96 11.87
N VAL A 129 12.13 -26.39 10.71
CA VAL A 129 11.08 -25.38 10.56
C VAL A 129 9.95 -25.93 9.70
N GLY A 130 8.71 -25.81 10.19
CA GLY A 130 7.50 -26.06 9.42
C GLY A 130 6.92 -24.73 8.93
N LEU A 131 6.68 -24.58 7.62
CA LEU A 131 6.03 -23.43 7.04
C LEU A 131 4.69 -23.87 6.45
N THR A 132 3.59 -23.40 7.01
CA THR A 132 2.23 -23.76 6.59
C THR A 132 1.59 -22.56 5.91
N GLY A 133 1.04 -22.76 4.71
CA GLY A 133 0.43 -21.69 3.93
C GLY A 133 -0.52 -22.21 2.85
N PHE A 134 -1.22 -21.29 2.21
CA PHE A 134 -2.01 -21.54 1.01
C PHE A 134 -2.03 -20.26 0.14
N SER A 135 -2.29 -20.41 -1.15
CA SER A 135 -2.52 -19.28 -2.08
C SER A 135 -4.01 -19.15 -2.39
N TYR A 136 -4.46 -17.92 -2.59
CA TYR A 136 -5.78 -17.66 -3.15
C TYR A 136 -5.92 -18.33 -4.52
N ASP A 137 -7.11 -18.83 -4.84
CA ASP A 137 -7.51 -19.38 -6.14
C ASP A 137 -8.60 -18.53 -6.82
N GLN A 138 -9.07 -17.51 -6.13
CA GLN A 138 -10.05 -16.52 -6.58
C GLN A 138 -9.87 -15.20 -5.84
N GLN A 139 -10.36 -14.10 -6.40
CA GLN A 139 -10.17 -12.76 -5.83
C GLN A 139 -10.76 -12.60 -4.42
N HIS A 140 -11.87 -13.25 -4.12
CA HIS A 140 -12.54 -13.15 -2.83
C HIS A 140 -12.71 -14.54 -2.20
N ILE A 141 -12.28 -14.68 -0.95
CA ILE A 141 -12.46 -15.88 -0.14
C ILE A 141 -13.18 -15.49 1.15
N ASN A 142 -14.48 -15.81 1.24
CA ASN A 142 -15.30 -15.47 2.40
C ASN A 142 -15.22 -16.53 3.52
N GLN A 143 -14.45 -17.58 3.31
CA GLN A 143 -14.28 -18.67 4.28
C GLN A 143 -13.06 -18.42 5.16
N ALA A 144 -13.17 -18.76 6.44
CA ALA A 144 -12.08 -18.70 7.39
C ALA A 144 -11.09 -19.87 7.13
N ILE A 145 -10.26 -19.74 6.08
CA ILE A 145 -9.32 -20.79 5.64
C ILE A 145 -8.35 -21.21 6.74
N VAL A 146 -8.03 -20.30 7.67
CA VAL A 146 -7.18 -20.59 8.84
C VAL A 146 -7.68 -21.81 9.66
N LYS A 147 -8.96 -22.12 9.62
CA LYS A 147 -9.51 -23.32 10.30
C LYS A 147 -8.96 -24.60 9.73
N ASN A 148 -8.56 -24.64 8.46
CA ASN A 148 -7.98 -25.78 7.77
C ASN A 148 -6.47 -25.96 8.06
N TYR A 149 -5.81 -24.94 8.69
CA TYR A 149 -4.42 -25.10 9.10
C TYR A 149 -4.34 -26.19 10.18
N PRO A 150 -3.39 -27.13 10.08
CA PRO A 150 -3.20 -28.16 11.10
C PRO A 150 -2.81 -27.53 12.44
N ALA A 151 -2.99 -28.27 13.52
CA ALA A 151 -2.35 -27.95 14.77
C ALA A 151 -0.83 -28.04 14.63
N ARG A 152 -0.07 -27.41 15.57
CA ARG A 152 1.40 -27.46 15.59
C ARG A 152 1.91 -28.90 15.45
N GLY A 153 2.84 -29.08 14.53
CA GLY A 153 3.57 -30.32 14.32
C GLY A 153 4.82 -30.42 15.18
N GLU A 154 5.63 -31.47 14.91
CA GLU A 154 6.90 -31.71 15.60
C GLU A 154 8.05 -30.93 14.94
N TYR A 155 8.02 -29.62 15.06
CA TYR A 155 9.01 -28.67 14.55
C TYR A 155 9.63 -27.90 15.71
N ASP A 156 10.91 -27.51 15.57
CA ASP A 156 11.56 -26.61 16.51
C ASP A 156 10.91 -25.21 16.44
N TYR A 157 10.49 -24.82 15.22
CA TYR A 157 9.78 -23.56 14.98
C TYR A 157 8.74 -23.74 13.87
N GLN A 158 7.52 -23.25 14.08
CA GLN A 158 6.46 -23.35 13.08
C GLN A 158 5.88 -22.00 12.72
N ILE A 159 5.78 -21.74 11.42
CA ILE A 159 5.33 -20.47 10.84
C ILE A 159 4.05 -20.71 10.06
N GLY A 160 3.01 -19.91 10.33
CA GLY A 160 1.85 -19.77 9.46
C GLY A 160 2.04 -18.63 8.49
N ILE A 161 1.76 -18.82 7.22
CA ILE A 161 1.81 -17.81 6.17
C ILE A 161 0.38 -17.60 5.68
N LEU A 162 -0.16 -16.38 5.79
CA LEU A 162 -1.55 -16.10 5.50
C LEU A 162 -1.73 -14.70 4.90
N HIS A 163 -2.38 -14.61 3.74
CA HIS A 163 -2.78 -13.34 3.16
C HIS A 163 -4.25 -13.09 3.50
N ALA A 164 -4.52 -12.19 4.46
CA ALA A 164 -5.87 -12.01 5.03
C ALA A 164 -6.01 -10.71 5.84
N GLY A 165 -7.24 -10.20 5.93
CA GLY A 165 -7.60 -9.07 6.77
C GLY A 165 -8.29 -9.50 8.08
N VAL A 166 -7.94 -8.89 9.20
CA VAL A 166 -8.66 -9.11 10.48
C VAL A 166 -10.09 -8.57 10.35
N GLY A 167 -11.09 -9.45 10.45
CA GLY A 167 -12.50 -9.05 10.38
C GLY A 167 -12.97 -8.58 9.01
N ASP A 168 -12.21 -8.83 7.97
CA ASP A 168 -12.61 -8.54 6.57
C ASP A 168 -13.30 -9.77 5.96
N ASP A 169 -14.61 -9.71 5.83
CA ASP A 169 -15.45 -10.85 5.42
C ASP A 169 -15.15 -11.37 3.99
N ASN A 170 -14.38 -10.65 3.19
CA ASN A 170 -14.10 -11.00 1.79
C ASN A 170 -12.70 -11.59 1.54
N TYR A 171 -11.78 -11.50 2.50
CA TYR A 171 -10.37 -11.86 2.29
C TYR A 171 -9.87 -12.82 3.37
N ALA A 172 -10.28 -14.11 3.22
CA ALA A 172 -9.94 -15.22 4.11
C ALA A 172 -10.05 -14.83 5.61
N PRO A 173 -11.24 -14.39 6.07
CA PRO A 173 -11.44 -13.81 7.40
C PRO A 173 -10.92 -14.69 8.51
N PHE A 174 -10.36 -14.08 9.54
CA PHE A 174 -9.92 -14.77 10.75
C PHE A 174 -10.11 -13.91 12.00
N GLN A 175 -10.15 -14.58 13.14
CA GLN A 175 -10.01 -13.94 14.46
C GLN A 175 -8.62 -14.28 15.01
N ILE A 176 -8.03 -13.41 15.81
CA ILE A 176 -6.71 -13.66 16.42
C ILE A 176 -6.71 -14.99 17.20
N SER A 177 -7.82 -15.33 17.85
CA SER A 177 -8.01 -16.61 18.57
C SER A 177 -7.86 -17.84 17.66
N ASP A 178 -8.23 -17.73 16.37
CA ASP A 178 -8.09 -18.83 15.41
C ASP A 178 -6.60 -19.14 15.18
N LEU A 179 -5.77 -18.09 15.02
CA LEU A 179 -4.32 -18.22 14.86
C LEU A 179 -3.67 -18.78 16.13
N LEU A 180 -4.03 -18.22 17.28
CA LEU A 180 -3.50 -18.66 18.58
C LEU A 180 -3.81 -20.14 18.86
N SER A 181 -4.99 -20.61 18.44
CA SER A 181 -5.41 -22.01 18.63
C SER A 181 -4.54 -23.05 17.93
N LYS A 182 -3.76 -22.63 16.90
CA LYS A 182 -2.89 -23.51 16.14
C LYS A 182 -1.57 -23.84 16.86
N GLY A 183 -1.16 -22.98 17.81
CA GLY A 183 0.06 -23.16 18.59
C GLY A 183 1.36 -22.89 17.81
N TYR A 184 1.31 -22.13 16.70
CA TYR A 184 2.47 -21.73 15.91
C TYR A 184 3.29 -20.66 16.61
N ASP A 185 4.58 -20.56 16.28
CA ASP A 185 5.51 -19.61 16.90
C ASP A 185 5.48 -18.23 16.25
N TYR A 186 5.12 -18.17 14.95
CA TYR A 186 5.07 -16.94 14.15
C TYR A 186 3.97 -17.01 13.10
N TRP A 187 3.31 -15.87 12.86
CA TRP A 187 2.39 -15.70 11.74
C TRP A 187 2.87 -14.59 10.82
N ALA A 188 3.24 -14.98 9.60
CA ALA A 188 3.60 -14.07 8.52
C ALA A 188 2.36 -13.69 7.73
N LEU A 189 1.83 -12.50 7.97
CA LEU A 189 0.61 -12.00 7.33
C LEU A 189 0.92 -11.06 6.18
N GLY A 190 0.04 -11.01 5.17
CA GLY A 190 -0.03 -10.01 4.09
C GLY A 190 -1.44 -9.48 3.95
N HIS A 191 -1.71 -8.60 2.98
CA HIS A 191 -2.97 -7.92 2.67
C HIS A 191 -3.09 -6.51 3.28
N ILE A 192 -2.63 -6.30 4.48
CA ILE A 192 -2.70 -4.97 5.13
C ILE A 192 -1.41 -4.21 4.83
N HIS A 193 -1.50 -3.15 4.01
CA HIS A 193 -0.36 -2.35 3.58
C HIS A 193 0.26 -1.50 4.69
N LYS A 194 -0.33 -1.49 5.87
CA LYS A 194 0.20 -0.85 7.07
C LYS A 194 1.01 -1.87 7.88
N ARG A 195 2.25 -1.49 8.23
CA ARG A 195 3.06 -2.28 9.15
C ARG A 195 2.42 -2.32 10.54
N GLU A 196 2.15 -3.53 11.04
CA GLU A 196 1.49 -3.72 12.34
C GLU A 196 1.86 -5.07 12.98
N ILE A 197 2.06 -5.07 14.30
CA ILE A 197 2.18 -6.29 15.11
C ILE A 197 0.90 -6.41 15.90
N ILE A 198 0.04 -7.36 15.51
CA ILE A 198 -1.30 -7.51 16.10
C ILE A 198 -1.32 -8.45 17.32
N ASN A 199 -0.25 -9.21 17.53
CA ASN A 199 -0.02 -10.01 18.74
C ASN A 199 1.48 -10.18 18.99
N GLN A 200 1.88 -10.18 20.26
CA GLN A 200 3.30 -10.23 20.67
C GLN A 200 3.80 -11.64 21.00
N ASN A 201 2.93 -12.56 21.39
CA ASN A 201 3.30 -13.93 21.73
C ASN A 201 2.12 -14.88 21.46
N PRO A 202 2.21 -15.74 20.42
CA PRO A 202 3.21 -15.68 19.33
C PRO A 202 3.14 -14.37 18.56
N LEU A 203 4.24 -14.03 17.86
CA LEU A 203 4.23 -12.86 17.01
C LEU A 203 3.30 -13.06 15.81
N ILE A 204 2.34 -12.16 15.63
CA ILE A 204 1.45 -12.11 14.47
C ILE A 204 1.66 -10.75 13.80
N VAL A 205 2.19 -10.76 12.57
CA VAL A 205 2.83 -9.56 11.98
C VAL A 205 2.37 -9.31 10.57
N TYR A 206 1.96 -8.08 10.30
CA TYR A 206 1.86 -7.50 8.97
C TYR A 206 3.12 -6.64 8.72
N PRO A 207 3.93 -6.91 7.70
CA PRO A 207 5.09 -6.07 7.37
C PRO A 207 4.66 -4.77 6.67
N GLY A 208 3.44 -4.76 6.10
CA GLY A 208 2.98 -3.77 5.13
C GLY A 208 3.58 -4.01 3.74
N ASP A 209 3.26 -3.13 2.82
CA ASP A 209 3.83 -3.11 1.48
C ASP A 209 5.32 -2.70 1.49
N ILE A 210 6.06 -3.08 0.45
CA ILE A 210 7.49 -2.74 0.33
C ILE A 210 7.73 -1.34 -0.25
N GLN A 211 6.71 -0.75 -0.93
CA GLN A 211 6.70 0.58 -1.51
C GLN A 211 5.28 1.13 -1.49
N GLY A 212 5.05 2.28 -0.84
CA GLY A 212 3.75 2.95 -0.87
C GLY A 212 3.37 3.37 -2.29
N ARG A 213 2.14 3.10 -2.71
CA ARG A 213 1.65 3.26 -4.07
C ARG A 213 0.71 4.45 -4.23
N ASN A 214 0.18 4.96 -3.14
CA ASN A 214 -0.73 6.10 -3.12
C ASN A 214 -0.56 6.94 -1.85
N GLN A 215 -1.17 8.14 -1.84
CA GLN A 215 -1.05 9.12 -0.77
C GLN A 215 -1.60 8.67 0.61
N ASN A 216 -2.35 7.58 0.68
CA ASN A 216 -2.87 7.05 1.95
C ASN A 216 -1.90 6.04 2.59
N GLU A 217 -0.94 5.53 1.83
CA GLU A 217 0.10 4.62 2.30
C GLU A 217 1.32 5.38 2.81
N THR A 218 1.10 6.28 3.74
CA THR A 218 2.13 7.14 4.34
C THR A 218 3.14 6.35 5.17
N SER A 219 4.26 7.00 5.53
CA SER A 219 5.35 6.44 6.32
C SER A 219 6.26 5.49 5.53
N PRO A 220 7.49 5.26 6.02
CA PRO A 220 8.43 4.36 5.38
C PRO A 220 7.88 2.93 5.29
N LYS A 221 7.93 2.35 4.09
CA LYS A 221 7.51 1.00 3.77
C LYS A 221 8.71 0.05 3.71
N GLY A 222 8.46 -1.25 3.90
CA GLY A 222 9.55 -2.22 3.94
C GLY A 222 9.13 -3.61 4.41
N PHE A 223 10.05 -4.33 5.00
CA PHE A 223 9.90 -5.71 5.41
C PHE A 223 10.60 -5.97 6.74
N TYR A 224 10.40 -7.13 7.33
CA TYR A 224 11.10 -7.54 8.53
C TYR A 224 12.24 -8.52 8.25
N LEU A 225 13.41 -8.25 8.83
CA LEU A 225 14.43 -9.25 9.12
C LEU A 225 14.08 -9.86 10.48
N VAL A 226 13.81 -11.16 10.48
CA VAL A 226 13.45 -11.92 11.68
C VAL A 226 14.61 -12.78 12.07
N SER A 227 15.00 -12.72 13.34
CA SER A 227 16.04 -13.58 13.93
C SER A 227 15.44 -14.39 15.07
N VAL A 228 15.71 -15.69 15.09
CA VAL A 228 15.28 -16.57 16.16
C VAL A 228 16.50 -17.18 16.81
N ASP A 229 16.70 -16.90 18.08
CA ASP A 229 17.79 -17.42 18.89
C ASP A 229 17.24 -17.94 20.23
N ASN A 230 17.55 -19.19 20.58
CA ASN A 230 17.11 -19.83 21.83
C ASN A 230 15.60 -19.69 22.10
N GLY A 231 14.77 -19.77 21.06
CA GLY A 231 13.30 -19.63 21.14
C GLY A 231 12.80 -18.20 21.26
N VAL A 232 13.69 -17.22 21.26
CA VAL A 232 13.34 -15.78 21.25
C VAL A 232 13.33 -15.26 19.82
N THR A 233 12.23 -14.67 19.41
CA THR A 233 12.07 -14.06 18.08
C THR A 233 12.25 -12.55 18.17
N ASP A 234 13.21 -12.01 17.41
CA ASP A 234 13.46 -10.57 17.27
C ASP A 234 13.09 -10.07 15.88
N LEU A 235 12.52 -8.87 15.82
CA LEU A 235 12.05 -8.22 14.59
C LEU A 235 12.84 -6.94 14.33
N LYS A 236 13.57 -6.90 13.23
CA LYS A 236 14.21 -5.69 12.73
C LYS A 236 13.53 -5.21 11.46
N PHE A 237 12.87 -4.04 11.51
CA PHE A 237 12.31 -3.43 10.31
C PHE A 237 13.41 -2.91 9.39
N VAL A 238 13.29 -3.22 8.10
CA VAL A 238 14.20 -2.75 7.04
C VAL A 238 13.39 -1.92 6.06
N LYS A 239 13.64 -0.61 6.01
CA LYS A 239 13.03 0.28 5.01
C LYS A 239 13.48 -0.15 3.61
N SER A 240 12.53 -0.45 2.71
CA SER A 240 12.79 -0.70 1.29
C SER A 240 12.29 0.41 0.38
N SER A 241 11.26 1.14 0.80
CA SER A 241 10.64 2.16 -0.03
C SER A 241 11.66 3.19 -0.54
N ILE A 242 11.59 3.45 -1.85
CA ILE A 242 12.38 4.46 -2.55
C ILE A 242 11.75 5.82 -2.31
N TYR A 243 10.43 5.92 -2.49
CA TYR A 243 9.66 7.11 -2.17
C TYR A 243 8.79 6.87 -0.93
N THR A 244 8.61 7.93 -0.16
CA THR A 244 7.71 7.92 1.01
C THR A 244 6.60 8.93 0.78
N TRP A 245 5.35 8.48 0.87
CA TRP A 245 4.20 9.39 0.88
C TRP A 245 4.08 10.08 2.23
N ASP A 246 3.78 11.38 2.21
CA ASP A 246 3.56 12.15 3.43
C ASP A 246 2.42 13.15 3.24
N LYS A 247 1.75 13.49 4.33
CA LYS A 247 0.64 14.45 4.37
C LYS A 247 0.94 15.55 5.37
N ILE A 248 0.94 16.80 4.90
CA ILE A 248 1.17 17.97 5.75
C ILE A 248 -0.06 18.88 5.73
N ASN A 249 -0.39 19.43 6.90
CA ASN A 249 -1.44 20.40 7.06
C ASN A 249 -0.82 21.80 7.28
N LEU A 250 -1.18 22.76 6.43
CA LEU A 250 -0.81 24.16 6.54
C LEU A 250 -2.03 24.98 6.96
N ASN A 251 -1.97 25.61 8.13
CA ASN A 251 -3.01 26.56 8.54
C ASN A 251 -2.66 27.95 8.02
N VAL A 252 -3.50 28.50 7.13
CA VAL A 252 -3.31 29.84 6.58
C VAL A 252 -3.99 30.90 7.46
N LYS A 253 -3.43 32.13 7.38
CA LYS A 253 -3.93 33.31 8.08
C LYS A 253 -4.47 34.30 7.04
N GLU A 254 -5.14 35.33 7.50
CA GLU A 254 -5.45 36.51 6.70
C GLU A 254 -4.15 37.14 6.19
N GLU A 255 -4.20 37.79 5.03
CA GLU A 255 -3.04 38.44 4.35
C GLU A 255 -1.96 37.48 3.81
N GLU A 256 -2.28 36.17 3.63
CA GLU A 256 -1.36 35.24 3.01
C GLU A 256 -1.22 35.53 1.50
N THR A 257 0.01 35.74 1.03
CA THR A 257 0.31 35.94 -0.39
C THR A 257 0.76 34.67 -1.09
N VAL A 258 0.72 34.64 -2.42
CA VAL A 258 1.26 33.52 -3.22
C VAL A 258 2.74 33.29 -2.90
N ASP A 259 3.56 34.34 -2.80
CA ASP A 259 4.98 34.27 -2.47
C ASP A 259 5.20 33.66 -1.07
N SER A 260 4.38 34.06 -0.09
CA SER A 260 4.43 33.51 1.26
C SER A 260 4.11 32.01 1.26
N LEU A 261 3.09 31.58 0.53
CA LEU A 261 2.72 30.18 0.37
C LEU A 261 3.84 29.37 -0.30
N ILE A 262 4.41 29.87 -1.39
CA ILE A 262 5.53 29.23 -2.10
C ILE A 262 6.71 29.02 -1.15
N ASN A 263 7.07 30.02 -0.34
CA ASN A 263 8.17 29.89 0.61
C ASN A 263 7.89 28.84 1.70
N LYS A 264 6.67 28.81 2.26
CA LYS A 264 6.27 27.80 3.24
C LYS A 264 6.28 26.39 2.64
N ILE A 265 5.79 26.23 1.41
CA ILE A 265 5.79 24.94 0.72
C ILE A 265 7.22 24.47 0.45
N LYS A 266 8.13 25.37 0.03
CA LYS A 266 9.56 25.04 -0.14
C LYS A 266 10.20 24.47 1.12
N ASP A 267 9.82 24.98 2.29
CA ASP A 267 10.34 24.46 3.55
C ASP A 267 9.90 23.02 3.83
N PHE A 268 8.71 22.63 3.40
CA PHE A 268 8.23 21.24 3.51
C PHE A 268 8.89 20.29 2.51
N LEU A 269 9.36 20.79 1.36
CA LEU A 269 9.96 20.00 0.29
C LEU A 269 11.47 19.73 0.46
N ARG A 270 11.97 19.73 1.70
CA ARG A 270 13.39 19.49 2.03
C ARG A 270 13.68 18.03 2.42
N THR A 271 12.67 17.20 2.61
CA THR A 271 12.88 15.78 2.95
C THR A 271 13.07 14.99 1.67
N PRO A 272 14.24 14.38 1.43
CA PRO A 272 14.49 13.64 0.19
C PRO A 272 13.48 12.53 -0.08
N ASP A 273 13.25 12.26 -1.36
CA ASP A 273 12.45 11.14 -1.84
C ASP A 273 11.03 11.08 -1.23
N THR A 274 10.41 12.24 -0.99
CA THR A 274 9.06 12.35 -0.43
C THR A 274 8.07 12.84 -1.49
N LEU A 275 6.92 12.17 -1.56
CA LEU A 275 5.75 12.58 -2.32
C LEU A 275 4.77 13.26 -1.35
N LEU A 276 4.70 14.58 -1.40
CA LEU A 276 4.00 15.39 -0.41
C LEU A 276 2.59 15.74 -0.86
N THR A 277 1.60 15.40 -0.06
CA THR A 277 0.24 15.93 -0.16
C THR A 277 0.07 17.05 0.86
N LEU A 278 -0.30 18.24 0.40
CA LEU A 278 -0.50 19.42 1.23
C LEU A 278 -1.99 19.72 1.40
N THR A 279 -2.47 19.82 2.63
CA THR A 279 -3.81 20.34 2.94
C THR A 279 -3.70 21.74 3.50
N ILE A 280 -4.27 22.71 2.80
CA ILE A 280 -4.35 24.11 3.24
C ILE A 280 -5.66 24.28 4.02
N ASN A 281 -5.56 24.38 5.35
CA ASN A 281 -6.70 24.61 6.23
C ASN A 281 -7.04 26.11 6.32
N ASN A 282 -8.30 26.41 6.60
CA ASN A 282 -8.86 27.78 6.69
C ASN A 282 -8.75 28.54 5.35
N ALA A 283 -8.92 27.85 4.23
CA ALA A 283 -8.77 28.43 2.90
C ALA A 283 -9.70 29.62 2.64
N GLN A 284 -10.84 29.74 3.37
CA GLN A 284 -11.74 30.90 3.34
C GLN A 284 -11.07 32.22 3.77
N LYS A 285 -9.90 32.17 4.40
CA LYS A 285 -9.15 33.37 4.81
C LYS A 285 -8.23 33.93 3.73
N LEU A 286 -8.05 33.18 2.64
CA LEU A 286 -7.22 33.58 1.52
C LEU A 286 -7.96 34.57 0.61
N ASP A 287 -7.23 35.53 0.09
CA ASP A 287 -7.76 36.44 -0.92
C ASP A 287 -8.19 35.66 -2.18
N THR A 288 -9.19 36.21 -2.88
CA THR A 288 -9.78 35.61 -4.08
C THR A 288 -8.72 35.25 -5.14
N ASP A 289 -7.69 36.08 -5.32
CA ASP A 289 -6.67 35.82 -6.35
C ASP A 289 -5.70 34.70 -5.94
N VAL A 290 -5.38 34.59 -4.64
CA VAL A 290 -4.60 33.47 -4.09
C VAL A 290 -5.38 32.17 -4.22
N LEU A 291 -6.68 32.17 -3.90
CA LEU A 291 -7.56 31.04 -4.08
C LEU A 291 -7.63 30.59 -5.54
N LYS A 292 -7.80 31.50 -6.48
CA LYS A 292 -7.82 31.19 -7.92
C LYS A 292 -6.51 30.55 -8.39
N THR A 293 -5.36 31.04 -7.93
CA THR A 293 -4.05 30.49 -8.25
C THR A 293 -3.91 29.05 -7.76
N LEU A 294 -4.39 28.77 -6.54
CA LEU A 294 -4.42 27.39 -5.99
C LEU A 294 -5.39 26.48 -6.75
N GLN A 295 -6.62 26.96 -7.01
CA GLN A 295 -7.65 26.20 -7.74
C GLN A 295 -7.26 25.84 -9.18
N ARG A 296 -6.42 26.69 -9.82
CA ARG A 296 -5.88 26.45 -11.16
C ARG A 296 -4.62 25.59 -11.16
N ASN A 297 -4.21 25.09 -9.99
CA ASN A 297 -2.98 24.31 -9.79
C ASN A 297 -1.70 25.05 -10.24
N GLU A 298 -1.71 26.39 -10.32
CA GLU A 298 -0.55 27.17 -10.79
C GLU A 298 0.65 27.03 -9.83
N ILE A 299 0.40 26.92 -8.52
CA ILE A 299 1.45 26.64 -7.51
C ILE A 299 2.02 25.23 -7.70
N LEU A 300 1.18 24.22 -7.94
CA LEU A 300 1.64 22.86 -8.21
C LEU A 300 2.54 22.82 -9.44
N GLN A 301 2.08 23.42 -10.55
CA GLN A 301 2.86 23.52 -11.80
C GLN A 301 4.19 24.27 -11.61
N HIS A 302 4.22 25.29 -10.75
CA HIS A 302 5.46 26.00 -10.42
C HIS A 302 6.48 25.04 -9.78
N PHE A 303 6.05 24.19 -8.85
CA PHE A 303 6.93 23.23 -8.19
C PHE A 303 7.37 22.06 -9.10
N GLU A 304 6.58 21.70 -10.10
CA GLU A 304 6.98 20.72 -11.12
C GLU A 304 8.19 21.19 -11.97
N GLN A 305 8.36 22.50 -12.10
CA GLN A 305 9.45 23.12 -12.89
C GLN A 305 10.72 23.37 -12.07
N ILE A 306 10.66 23.23 -10.76
CA ILE A 306 11.81 23.49 -9.87
C ILE A 306 12.35 22.15 -9.36
N ALA A 307 13.68 22.01 -9.39
CA ALA A 307 14.33 20.87 -8.75
C ALA A 307 14.20 21.01 -7.21
N THR A 308 13.48 20.11 -6.58
CA THR A 308 13.33 19.99 -5.13
C THR A 308 13.73 18.59 -4.70
N GLU A 309 14.08 18.40 -3.41
CA GLU A 309 14.42 17.08 -2.86
C GLU A 309 13.18 16.16 -2.75
N SER A 310 11.99 16.77 -2.67
CA SER A 310 10.68 16.12 -2.61
C SER A 310 9.82 16.55 -3.79
N VAL A 311 8.75 15.84 -4.04
CA VAL A 311 7.73 16.16 -5.04
C VAL A 311 6.47 16.62 -4.34
N LEU A 312 5.97 17.82 -4.69
CA LEU A 312 4.64 18.25 -4.29
C LEU A 312 3.62 17.50 -5.16
N TYR A 313 2.97 16.50 -4.57
CA TYR A 313 2.05 15.62 -5.30
C TYR A 313 0.69 16.28 -5.53
N LYS A 314 0.12 16.88 -4.48
CA LYS A 314 -1.24 17.43 -4.53
C LYS A 314 -1.45 18.50 -3.46
N ILE A 315 -2.33 19.46 -3.76
CA ILE A 315 -2.79 20.47 -2.81
C ILE A 315 -4.29 20.34 -2.64
N TYR A 316 -4.75 20.18 -1.40
CA TYR A 316 -6.16 20.22 -1.03
C TYR A 316 -6.46 21.52 -0.29
N LEU A 317 -7.64 22.10 -0.56
CA LEU A 317 -8.14 23.28 0.13
C LEU A 317 -9.25 22.87 1.09
N LYS A 318 -9.03 23.09 2.38
CA LYS A 318 -10.03 22.82 3.42
C LYS A 318 -10.61 24.13 3.95
N PHE A 319 -11.93 24.28 3.80
CA PHE A 319 -12.69 25.40 4.31
C PHE A 319 -13.32 24.99 5.64
N ASN A 320 -13.30 25.87 6.64
CA ASN A 320 -14.01 25.58 7.88
C ASN A 320 -15.52 25.64 7.64
N ASP A 321 -16.25 24.68 8.19
CA ASP A 321 -17.70 24.68 8.13
C ASP A 321 -18.25 25.97 8.73
N ASN A 322 -19.09 26.65 7.98
CA ASN A 322 -19.82 27.82 8.49
C ASN A 322 -21.01 27.28 9.32
N PRO A 323 -21.12 27.55 10.62
CA PRO A 323 -22.12 26.93 11.50
C PRO A 323 -23.57 27.37 11.24
N GLN A 324 -23.89 27.98 10.09
CA GLN A 324 -25.19 28.60 9.82
C GLN A 324 -26.23 27.73 9.07
N LEU A 325 -25.89 26.52 8.65
CA LEU A 325 -26.94 25.60 8.18
C LEU A 325 -27.69 25.01 9.39
N ALA A 326 -29.00 25.20 9.45
CA ALA A 326 -29.82 24.60 10.49
C ALA A 326 -29.63 23.08 10.47
N GLN A 327 -29.54 22.44 11.67
CA GLN A 327 -29.27 20.99 11.78
C GLN A 327 -30.21 20.08 10.94
N ILE A 328 -31.39 20.55 10.66
CA ILE A 328 -32.41 19.84 9.84
C ILE A 328 -32.00 19.85 8.36
N ASP A 329 -31.53 20.98 7.86
CA ASP A 329 -31.09 21.11 6.46
C ASP A 329 -29.83 20.30 6.20
N GLN A 330 -28.94 20.20 7.19
CA GLN A 330 -27.72 19.40 7.11
C GLN A 330 -28.02 17.91 6.98
N LYS A 331 -28.99 17.39 7.72
CA LYS A 331 -29.39 15.96 7.64
C LYS A 331 -29.97 15.61 6.28
N TYR A 332 -30.87 16.41 5.75
CA TYR A 332 -31.45 16.20 4.40
C TYR A 332 -30.40 16.36 3.32
N TRP A 333 -29.46 17.26 3.52
CA TRP A 333 -28.33 17.44 2.63
C TRP A 333 -27.40 16.22 2.62
N ASP A 334 -27.02 15.70 3.77
CA ASP A 334 -26.16 14.51 3.89
C ASP A 334 -26.82 13.25 3.29
N GLU A 335 -28.15 13.11 3.42
CA GLU A 335 -28.90 12.04 2.78
C GLU A 335 -28.95 12.19 1.27
N ALA A 336 -29.21 13.40 0.76
CA ALA A 336 -29.20 13.68 -0.67
C ALA A 336 -27.82 13.48 -1.31
N GLN A 337 -26.77 13.93 -0.62
CA GLN A 337 -25.38 13.77 -1.02
C GLN A 337 -25.01 12.29 -1.22
N LYS A 338 -25.30 11.44 -0.24
CA LYS A 338 -25.05 9.98 -0.34
C LYS A 338 -25.77 9.32 -1.52
N SER A 339 -26.92 9.87 -1.93
CA SER A 339 -27.69 9.33 -3.05
C SER A 339 -27.20 9.81 -4.43
N ILE A 340 -26.48 10.93 -4.50
CA ILE A 340 -26.05 11.58 -5.76
C ILE A 340 -24.56 11.30 -6.02
N ILE A 341 -23.72 11.37 -4.98
CA ILE A 341 -22.27 11.20 -5.10
C ILE A 341 -21.93 9.72 -4.96
N ASP A 342 -22.06 9.01 -6.07
CA ASP A 342 -21.71 7.59 -6.22
C ASP A 342 -20.71 7.46 -7.39
N LEU A 343 -19.67 6.65 -7.21
CA LEU A 343 -18.60 6.50 -8.18
C LEU A 343 -19.12 6.02 -9.55
N ASN A 344 -20.08 5.09 -9.55
CA ASN A 344 -20.65 4.56 -10.78
C ASN A 344 -21.48 5.63 -11.49
N LYS A 345 -22.28 6.40 -10.73
CA LYS A 345 -23.06 7.51 -11.29
C LYS A 345 -22.16 8.59 -11.88
N ILE A 346 -21.03 8.90 -11.23
CA ILE A 346 -20.05 9.86 -11.75
C ILE A 346 -19.42 9.35 -13.06
N LYS A 347 -19.07 8.07 -13.13
CA LYS A 347 -18.56 7.42 -14.35
C LYS A 347 -19.56 7.44 -15.50
N ASP A 348 -20.83 7.32 -15.17
CA ASP A 348 -21.94 7.29 -16.14
C ASP A 348 -22.34 8.69 -16.66
N LEU A 349 -21.95 9.79 -15.97
CA LEU A 349 -22.27 11.15 -16.40
C LEU A 349 -21.70 11.50 -17.78
N ASP A 350 -20.50 11.06 -18.10
CA ASP A 350 -19.89 11.19 -19.42
C ASP A 350 -18.83 10.11 -19.69
N SER A 351 -19.24 9.08 -20.43
CA SER A 351 -18.37 7.97 -20.81
C SER A 351 -17.16 8.38 -21.68
N LYS A 352 -17.25 9.51 -22.40
CA LYS A 352 -16.14 10.02 -23.20
C LYS A 352 -15.09 10.69 -22.33
N LEU A 353 -15.48 11.42 -21.29
CA LEU A 353 -14.54 11.96 -20.31
C LEU A 353 -13.81 10.86 -19.56
N TYR A 354 -14.52 9.79 -19.17
CA TYR A 354 -13.90 8.64 -18.50
C TYR A 354 -12.91 7.87 -19.38
N SER A 355 -12.99 7.99 -20.71
CA SER A 355 -12.00 7.41 -21.64
C SER A 355 -10.63 8.12 -21.59
N SER A 356 -10.57 9.36 -21.11
CA SER A 356 -9.31 10.08 -20.89
C SER A 356 -8.53 9.45 -19.72
N ALA A 357 -7.25 9.14 -19.95
CA ALA A 357 -6.39 8.58 -18.90
C ALA A 357 -6.32 9.49 -17.66
N ILE A 358 -6.18 10.80 -17.87
CA ILE A 358 -6.11 11.80 -16.80
C ILE A 358 -7.38 11.81 -15.94
N VAL A 359 -8.56 11.80 -16.58
CA VAL A 359 -9.84 11.79 -15.87
C VAL A 359 -10.07 10.48 -15.14
N ARG A 360 -9.74 9.35 -15.77
CA ARG A 360 -9.86 8.03 -15.16
C ARG A 360 -8.95 7.87 -13.95
N ASP A 361 -7.70 8.31 -14.04
CA ASP A 361 -6.75 8.30 -12.92
C ASP A 361 -7.29 9.10 -11.75
N HIS A 362 -7.79 10.32 -12.02
CA HIS A 362 -8.33 11.19 -10.99
C HIS A 362 -9.59 10.60 -10.31
N ILE A 363 -10.50 10.01 -11.09
CA ILE A 363 -11.72 9.37 -10.56
C ILE A 363 -11.39 8.13 -9.73
N ASN A 364 -10.31 7.43 -10.03
CA ASN A 364 -9.88 6.23 -9.31
C ASN A 364 -8.98 6.54 -8.09
N GLU A 365 -8.67 7.81 -7.79
CA GLU A 365 -7.96 8.17 -6.56
C GLU A 365 -8.78 7.74 -5.32
N PRO A 366 -8.14 7.17 -4.28
CA PRO A 366 -8.85 6.60 -3.13
C PRO A 366 -9.77 7.57 -2.39
N ASP A 367 -9.45 8.88 -2.41
CA ASP A 367 -10.17 9.95 -1.73
C ASP A 367 -10.95 10.88 -2.69
N PHE A 368 -11.09 10.48 -3.96
CA PHE A 368 -11.81 11.26 -4.97
C PHE A 368 -13.23 11.64 -4.54
N LEU A 369 -14.00 10.69 -4.02
CA LEU A 369 -15.38 10.94 -3.58
C LEU A 369 -15.44 11.89 -2.39
N GLU A 370 -14.51 11.78 -1.45
CA GLU A 370 -14.42 12.70 -0.31
C GLU A 370 -14.10 14.11 -0.78
N HIS A 371 -13.15 14.26 -1.69
CA HIS A 371 -12.78 15.55 -2.26
C HIS A 371 -13.91 16.19 -3.06
N ILE A 372 -14.60 15.44 -3.93
CA ILE A 372 -15.77 15.94 -4.68
C ILE A 372 -16.89 16.34 -3.72
N THR A 373 -17.13 15.57 -2.67
CA THR A 373 -18.10 15.89 -1.63
C THR A 373 -17.80 17.23 -0.97
N GLU A 374 -16.54 17.46 -0.61
CA GLU A 374 -16.09 18.71 0.01
C GLU A 374 -16.19 19.91 -0.96
N MET A 375 -15.81 19.73 -2.23
CA MET A 375 -15.97 20.77 -3.26
C MET A 375 -17.44 21.17 -3.47
N ILE A 376 -18.35 20.20 -3.52
CA ILE A 376 -19.78 20.47 -3.67
C ILE A 376 -20.30 21.23 -2.45
N LYS A 377 -19.97 20.81 -1.23
CA LYS A 377 -20.31 21.53 0.01
C LYS A 377 -19.86 22.99 -0.04
N ASN A 378 -18.61 23.21 -0.42
CA ASN A 378 -18.03 24.56 -0.51
C ASN A 378 -18.70 25.42 -1.57
N THR A 379 -19.01 24.87 -2.74
CA THR A 379 -19.68 25.58 -3.83
C THR A 379 -21.10 26.00 -3.45
N ILE A 380 -21.81 25.15 -2.70
CA ILE A 380 -23.16 25.45 -2.25
C ILE A 380 -23.14 26.49 -1.15
N ASN A 381 -22.26 26.34 -0.16
CA ASN A 381 -22.11 27.32 0.90
C ASN A 381 -21.84 28.73 0.33
N GLN A 382 -20.98 28.85 -0.70
CA GLN A 382 -20.72 30.10 -1.37
C GLN A 382 -21.97 30.71 -2.08
N LYS A 383 -22.83 29.87 -2.68
CA LYS A 383 -24.06 30.33 -3.35
C LYS A 383 -25.19 30.71 -2.40
N TYR A 384 -25.26 30.08 -1.22
CA TYR A 384 -26.32 30.34 -0.24
C TYR A 384 -25.98 31.45 0.76
N THR A 385 -24.72 31.85 0.89
CA THR A 385 -24.31 33.02 1.71
C THR A 385 -24.42 34.35 1.03
N GLY A 386 -24.89 34.40 -0.22
CA GLY A 386 -25.39 35.65 -0.85
C GLY A 386 -24.33 36.67 -1.19
N GLU A 387 -23.20 36.26 -1.78
CA GLU A 387 -22.29 37.14 -2.54
C GLU A 387 -21.94 36.52 -3.91
#